data_d46ad64283a1de4ddfdefddb8aa0bb66
#
_entry.id   d46ad64283a1de4ddfdefddb8aa0bb66
#
_cell.length_a   1.000
_cell.length_b   1.000
_cell.length_c   1.000
_cell.angle_alpha   90.00
_cell.angle_beta   90.00
_cell.angle_gamma   90.00
#
_symmetry.space_group_name_H-M   'P 1'
#
loop_
_entity.id
_entity.type
_entity.pdbx_description
1 polymer ?
#
loop_
_entity_poly.entity_id
_entity_poly.type
_entity_poly.pdbx_seq_one_letter_code
_entity_poly.pdbx_strand_id
1 'polypeptide(L)'
;MDIRSLMPSFLRTLIPYESPNESAPEGTVWLNTNEYPTATKYEMRFETLNRYPQVQPALFRNRYAQYAGVKPEEVLVTRGADEGIELIIRTFCTPFKDTVLYALPTYSMYGISAKTCGANVLTVEAKKSLGLDTLGLCKALAQNTDIKVVFLCNPNNPTGDTVSRDSIIRVLEAAKDAIVAVDEAYIEFCPQATIVDLIEKYPNLAVIRTLSKAFALAGLRCGMILAQENLIAALRKVIAPYPVPEPVAAIAAHALSEGGIAAMRQRVELIRGNRTYLKESLAKIPGVRSVYPSQTNFVLFKVDEPERIYKSLWEKGVAIREPGSDKGVLRVSVGTIGECKLFINKLTRVLQEAGS
;
A
#
# COMPACT_ATOMS: atom_id res chain seq x y z
N MET A 1 11.34 -20.76 -32.34
CA MET A 1 10.82 -21.28 -31.05
C MET A 1 10.07 -20.14 -30.35
N ASP A 2 8.83 -20.33 -30.01
CA ASP A 2 8.07 -19.31 -29.24
C ASP A 2 8.44 -19.45 -27.76
N ILE A 3 9.13 -18.46 -27.21
CA ILE A 3 9.55 -18.43 -25.81
C ILE A 3 8.33 -18.51 -24.86
N ARG A 4 7.17 -17.99 -25.26
CA ARG A 4 5.94 -18.06 -24.46
C ARG A 4 5.52 -19.51 -24.19
N SER A 5 5.81 -20.44 -25.11
CA SER A 5 5.49 -21.86 -24.91
C SER A 5 6.27 -22.52 -23.78
N LEU A 6 7.42 -21.95 -23.40
CA LEU A 6 8.23 -22.42 -22.26
C LEU A 6 7.76 -21.91 -20.90
N MET A 7 6.90 -20.87 -20.87
CA MET A 7 6.32 -20.38 -19.63
C MET A 7 5.30 -21.36 -19.07
N PRO A 8 5.22 -21.51 -17.73
CA PRO A 8 4.10 -22.17 -17.10
C PRO A 8 2.76 -21.59 -17.57
N SER A 9 1.76 -22.43 -17.78
CA SER A 9 0.47 -21.99 -18.37
C SER A 9 -0.21 -20.86 -17.58
N PHE A 10 -0.14 -20.88 -16.28
CA PHE A 10 -0.74 -19.85 -15.40
C PHE A 10 -0.08 -18.47 -15.52
N LEU A 11 1.21 -18.41 -15.93
CA LEU A 11 1.91 -17.13 -16.16
C LEU A 11 1.65 -16.53 -17.55
N ARG A 12 1.23 -17.36 -18.53
CA ARG A 12 0.99 -16.86 -19.91
C ARG A 12 -0.14 -15.86 -20.01
N THR A 13 -1.10 -15.95 -19.09
CA THR A 13 -2.30 -15.09 -19.06
C THR A 13 -2.14 -13.87 -18.15
N LEU A 14 -1.01 -13.75 -17.44
CA LEU A 14 -0.76 -12.58 -16.61
C LEU A 14 -0.48 -11.36 -17.49
N ILE A 15 -1.16 -10.26 -17.15
CA ILE A 15 -0.87 -8.95 -17.73
C ILE A 15 0.22 -8.31 -16.87
N PRO A 16 1.34 -7.88 -17.48
CA PRO A 16 2.38 -7.15 -16.75
C PRO A 16 1.80 -5.92 -16.03
N TYR A 17 2.34 -5.60 -14.86
CA TYR A 17 2.00 -4.33 -14.21
C TYR A 17 2.56 -3.18 -15.06
N GLU A 18 1.66 -2.34 -15.57
CA GLU A 18 2.03 -1.13 -16.30
C GLU A 18 2.02 0.05 -15.34
N SER A 19 3.16 0.75 -15.27
CA SER A 19 3.23 2.01 -14.54
C SER A 19 2.46 3.08 -15.31
N PRO A 20 1.49 3.76 -14.67
CA PRO A 20 0.77 4.83 -15.34
C PRO A 20 1.65 6.06 -15.69
N ASN A 21 2.92 6.03 -15.28
CA ASN A 21 3.82 7.17 -15.43
C ASN A 21 4.63 7.17 -16.74
N GLU A 22 4.64 6.05 -17.50
CA GLU A 22 5.54 5.89 -18.65
C GLU A 22 5.16 6.72 -19.89
N SER A 23 3.93 7.18 -20.01
CA SER A 23 3.42 7.90 -21.19
C SER A 23 2.85 9.29 -20.90
N ALA A 24 3.24 9.90 -19.78
CA ALA A 24 2.65 11.17 -19.37
C ALA A 24 3.21 12.36 -20.16
N PRO A 25 2.38 13.39 -20.44
CA PRO A 25 2.83 14.65 -21.00
C PRO A 25 3.89 15.33 -20.13
N GLU A 26 4.80 16.09 -20.75
CA GLU A 26 5.78 16.90 -20.02
C GLU A 26 5.08 17.91 -19.11
N GLY A 27 5.60 18.13 -17.91
CA GLY A 27 5.02 19.03 -16.91
C GLY A 27 3.78 18.49 -16.19
N THR A 28 3.50 17.18 -16.30
CA THR A 28 2.39 16.53 -15.58
C THR A 28 2.54 16.64 -14.07
N VAL A 29 1.44 17.01 -13.41
CA VAL A 29 1.31 16.96 -11.94
C VAL A 29 0.87 15.57 -11.51
N TRP A 30 1.69 14.91 -10.70
CA TRP A 30 1.54 13.52 -10.31
C TRP A 30 0.73 13.35 -9.03
N LEU A 31 -0.55 13.03 -9.17
CA LEU A 31 -1.47 12.81 -8.05
C LEU A 31 -2.12 11.40 -8.11
N ASN A 32 -1.37 10.39 -8.57
CA ASN A 32 -1.89 9.06 -8.91
C ASN A 32 -1.38 7.91 -8.05
N THR A 33 -0.13 7.96 -7.52
CA THR A 33 0.54 6.84 -6.85
C THR A 33 0.73 7.01 -5.35
N ASN A 34 0.06 8.01 -4.77
CA ASN A 34 0.12 8.31 -3.34
C ASN A 34 1.56 8.57 -2.85
N GLU A 35 2.38 9.20 -3.68
CA GLU A 35 3.71 9.68 -3.33
C GLU A 35 3.63 10.95 -2.49
N TYR A 36 4.68 11.24 -1.72
CA TYR A 36 4.84 12.54 -1.11
C TYR A 36 5.28 13.56 -2.17
N PRO A 37 4.67 14.75 -2.25
CA PRO A 37 4.81 15.63 -3.42
C PRO A 37 6.18 16.32 -3.56
N THR A 38 7.00 16.33 -2.51
CA THR A 38 8.31 16.98 -2.54
C THR A 38 9.44 16.04 -2.12
N ALA A 39 10.59 16.15 -2.82
CA ALA A 39 11.75 15.33 -2.54
C ALA A 39 12.51 15.80 -1.29
N THR A 40 13.14 14.86 -0.60
CA THR A 40 14.19 15.12 0.40
C THR A 40 15.53 14.80 -0.23
N LYS A 41 16.51 15.71 -0.11
CA LYS A 41 17.87 15.50 -0.58
C LYS A 41 18.65 14.68 0.45
N TYR A 42 19.39 13.68 -0.01
CA TYR A 42 20.32 12.89 0.78
C TYR A 42 21.69 12.93 0.13
N GLU A 43 22.72 13.25 0.89
CA GLU A 43 24.11 13.20 0.47
C GLU A 43 24.86 12.22 1.37
N MET A 44 25.39 11.17 0.78
CA MET A 44 26.10 10.11 1.51
C MET A 44 27.35 9.68 0.75
N ARG A 45 28.38 9.28 1.50
CA ARG A 45 29.62 8.68 0.96
C ARG A 45 29.66 7.22 1.34
N PHE A 46 30.04 6.37 0.40
CA PHE A 46 30.18 4.94 0.58
C PHE A 46 31.56 4.51 0.10
N GLU A 47 32.25 3.69 0.90
CA GLU A 47 33.59 3.18 0.58
C GLU A 47 33.60 1.64 0.43
N THR A 48 32.46 0.99 0.65
CA THR A 48 32.34 -0.46 0.80
C THR A 48 31.41 -1.12 -0.23
N LEU A 49 31.00 -0.42 -1.29
CA LEU A 49 30.05 -0.94 -2.28
C LEU A 49 30.59 -2.12 -3.10
N ASN A 50 31.87 -2.45 -3.00
CA ASN A 50 32.48 -3.66 -3.55
C ASN A 50 32.21 -4.93 -2.69
N ARG A 51 31.51 -4.80 -1.56
CA ARG A 51 31.15 -5.91 -0.67
C ARG A 51 29.65 -6.08 -0.58
N TYR A 52 29.21 -7.31 -0.32
CA TYR A 52 27.81 -7.56 -0.02
C TYR A 52 27.38 -6.85 1.26
N PRO A 53 26.17 -6.28 1.30
CA PRO A 53 25.62 -5.67 2.51
C PRO A 53 25.28 -6.73 3.57
N GLN A 54 24.85 -6.29 4.74
CA GLN A 54 24.29 -7.20 5.74
C GLN A 54 22.99 -7.84 5.23
N VAL A 55 22.78 -9.12 5.52
CA VAL A 55 21.53 -9.85 5.14
C VAL A 55 20.29 -9.13 5.64
N GLN A 56 20.35 -8.62 6.87
CA GLN A 56 19.36 -7.70 7.45
C GLN A 56 20.11 -6.53 8.07
N PRO A 57 20.02 -5.31 7.53
CA PRO A 57 20.79 -4.15 7.97
C PRO A 57 20.47 -3.79 9.42
N ALA A 58 21.41 -4.06 10.33
CA ALA A 58 21.20 -3.99 11.79
C ALA A 58 20.79 -2.59 12.25
N LEU A 59 21.49 -1.54 11.79
CA LEU A 59 21.18 -0.16 12.19
C LEU A 59 19.77 0.25 11.78
N PHE A 60 19.38 -0.03 10.54
CA PHE A 60 18.04 0.25 10.05
C PHE A 60 16.99 -0.55 10.83
N ARG A 61 17.17 -1.87 10.95
CA ARG A 61 16.26 -2.76 11.67
C ARG A 61 16.05 -2.32 13.13
N ASN A 62 17.14 -2.00 13.85
CA ASN A 62 17.06 -1.59 15.25
C ASN A 62 16.34 -0.24 15.42
N ARG A 63 16.62 0.76 14.55
CA ARG A 63 15.92 2.05 14.56
C ARG A 63 14.45 1.89 14.24
N TYR A 64 14.11 1.00 13.29
CA TYR A 64 12.72 0.76 12.96
C TYR A 64 11.99 0.02 14.09
N ALA A 65 12.62 -0.96 14.72
CA ALA A 65 12.07 -1.65 15.88
C ALA A 65 11.76 -0.66 17.02
N GLN A 66 12.70 0.25 17.33
CA GLN A 66 12.48 1.33 18.29
C GLN A 66 11.32 2.25 17.90
N TYR A 67 11.25 2.66 16.63
CA TYR A 67 10.17 3.49 16.09
C TYR A 67 8.80 2.80 16.19
N ALA A 68 8.73 1.52 15.88
CA ALA A 68 7.51 0.73 15.88
C ALA A 68 7.10 0.21 17.27
N GLY A 69 7.99 0.27 18.27
CA GLY A 69 7.74 -0.25 19.63
C GLY A 69 7.78 -1.78 19.71
N VAL A 70 8.62 -2.43 18.89
CA VAL A 70 8.79 -3.89 18.84
C VAL A 70 10.27 -4.26 19.04
N LYS A 71 10.57 -5.56 19.19
CA LYS A 71 11.95 -6.04 19.28
C LYS A 71 12.61 -6.11 17.89
N PRO A 72 13.93 -5.96 17.78
CA PRO A 72 14.63 -6.13 16.49
C PRO A 72 14.40 -7.49 15.83
N GLU A 73 14.22 -8.56 16.60
CA GLU A 73 13.96 -9.92 16.14
C GLU A 73 12.57 -10.07 15.51
N GLU A 74 11.67 -9.14 15.82
CA GLU A 74 10.30 -9.06 15.30
C GLU A 74 10.20 -8.22 14.00
N VAL A 75 11.35 -7.76 13.46
CA VAL A 75 11.41 -6.95 12.23
C VAL A 75 12.16 -7.68 11.12
N LEU A 76 11.52 -7.81 9.96
CA LEU A 76 12.14 -8.24 8.71
C LEU A 76 12.12 -7.10 7.70
N VAL A 77 13.29 -6.66 7.27
CA VAL A 77 13.42 -5.61 6.24
C VAL A 77 13.25 -6.21 4.85
N THR A 78 12.50 -5.52 3.99
CA THR A 78 12.16 -5.96 2.62
C THR A 78 12.35 -4.83 1.60
N ARG A 79 12.37 -5.18 0.30
CA ARG A 79 12.39 -4.23 -0.84
C ARG A 79 11.02 -3.60 -1.09
N GLY A 80 10.53 -2.80 -0.12
CA GLY A 80 9.18 -2.25 -0.10
C GLY A 80 8.15 -3.25 0.43
N ALA A 81 6.95 -2.75 0.66
CA ALA A 81 5.81 -3.57 1.09
C ALA A 81 5.46 -4.67 0.07
N ASP A 82 5.68 -4.43 -1.23
CA ASP A 82 5.37 -5.38 -2.30
C ASP A 82 6.15 -6.69 -2.16
N GLU A 83 7.46 -6.63 -1.84
CA GLU A 83 8.23 -7.84 -1.53
C GLU A 83 7.69 -8.52 -0.26
N GLY A 84 7.26 -7.75 0.74
CA GLY A 84 6.64 -8.30 1.94
C GLY A 84 5.36 -9.10 1.65
N ILE A 85 4.51 -8.57 0.78
CA ILE A 85 3.28 -9.24 0.32
C ILE A 85 3.63 -10.54 -0.40
N GLU A 86 4.50 -10.49 -1.39
CA GLU A 86 4.94 -11.67 -2.15
C GLU A 86 5.60 -12.72 -1.24
N LEU A 87 6.47 -12.29 -0.33
CA LEU A 87 7.21 -13.16 0.58
C LEU A 87 6.27 -13.94 1.51
N ILE A 88 5.23 -13.30 2.04
CA ILE A 88 4.22 -13.97 2.88
C ILE A 88 3.51 -15.05 2.06
N ILE A 89 3.09 -14.74 0.83
CA ILE A 89 2.41 -15.71 -0.03
C ILE A 89 3.33 -16.88 -0.35
N ARG A 90 4.57 -16.62 -0.79
CA ARG A 90 5.56 -17.65 -1.13
C ARG A 90 5.94 -18.54 0.05
N THR A 91 5.84 -18.02 1.27
CA THR A 91 6.21 -18.78 2.48
C THR A 91 5.07 -19.69 2.94
N PHE A 92 3.82 -19.24 2.82
CA PHE A 92 2.68 -19.92 3.45
C PHE A 92 1.68 -20.55 2.48
N CYS A 93 1.74 -20.24 1.18
CA CYS A 93 0.87 -20.84 0.18
C CYS A 93 1.62 -21.86 -0.68
N THR A 94 1.10 -23.07 -0.75
CA THR A 94 1.50 -24.08 -1.73
C THR A 94 0.88 -23.71 -3.09
N PRO A 95 1.68 -23.54 -4.15
CA PRO A 95 1.15 -23.22 -5.48
C PRO A 95 0.07 -24.20 -5.94
N PHE A 96 -0.98 -23.69 -6.58
CA PHE A 96 -2.13 -24.42 -7.15
C PHE A 96 -2.99 -25.20 -6.12
N LYS A 97 -2.71 -25.02 -4.85
CA LYS A 97 -3.44 -25.68 -3.76
C LYS A 97 -4.06 -24.66 -2.82
N ASP A 98 -3.23 -23.77 -2.29
CA ASP A 98 -3.65 -22.87 -1.22
C ASP A 98 -4.16 -21.53 -1.77
N THR A 99 -4.98 -20.86 -0.96
CA THR A 99 -5.76 -19.69 -1.35
C THR A 99 -5.36 -18.46 -0.52
N VAL A 100 -5.28 -17.30 -1.21
CA VAL A 100 -5.15 -15.97 -0.62
C VAL A 100 -6.54 -15.32 -0.58
N LEU A 101 -6.94 -14.83 0.59
CA LEU A 101 -8.23 -14.17 0.83
C LEU A 101 -8.02 -12.67 1.05
N TYR A 102 -8.85 -11.83 0.45
CA TYR A 102 -8.95 -10.40 0.76
C TYR A 102 -10.31 -9.81 0.38
N ALA A 103 -10.66 -8.64 0.95
CA ALA A 103 -11.90 -7.95 0.61
C ALA A 103 -11.66 -6.90 -0.49
N LEU A 104 -12.62 -6.75 -1.42
CA LEU A 104 -12.62 -5.70 -2.45
C LEU A 104 -13.50 -4.51 -2.03
N PRO A 105 -13.19 -3.26 -2.47
CA PRO A 105 -11.99 -2.88 -3.19
C PRO A 105 -10.80 -2.73 -2.23
N THR A 106 -9.62 -3.14 -2.67
CA THR A 106 -8.37 -2.98 -1.92
C THR A 106 -7.16 -2.90 -2.86
N TYR A 107 -5.95 -2.96 -2.32
CA TYR A 107 -4.71 -2.86 -3.08
C TYR A 107 -4.55 -4.07 -4.02
N SER A 108 -4.41 -3.78 -5.32
CA SER A 108 -4.42 -4.80 -6.38
C SER A 108 -3.23 -5.78 -6.31
N MET A 109 -2.13 -5.38 -5.67
CA MET A 109 -0.94 -6.24 -5.57
C MET A 109 -1.17 -7.52 -4.78
N TYR A 110 -2.15 -7.59 -3.89
CA TYR A 110 -2.48 -8.85 -3.20
C TYR A 110 -2.87 -9.94 -4.21
N GLY A 111 -3.78 -9.61 -5.13
CA GLY A 111 -4.20 -10.54 -6.18
C GLY A 111 -3.13 -10.78 -7.25
N ILE A 112 -2.38 -9.75 -7.64
CA ILE A 112 -1.29 -9.88 -8.63
C ILE A 112 -0.20 -10.80 -8.07
N SER A 113 0.27 -10.56 -6.84
CA SER A 113 1.29 -11.38 -6.19
C SER A 113 0.81 -12.81 -5.95
N ALA A 114 -0.46 -13.01 -5.54
CA ALA A 114 -1.04 -14.34 -5.39
C ALA A 114 -0.98 -15.12 -6.71
N LYS A 115 -1.45 -14.55 -7.79
CA LYS A 115 -1.42 -15.15 -9.13
C LYS A 115 0.02 -15.43 -9.60
N THR A 116 0.94 -14.49 -9.38
CA THR A 116 2.36 -14.66 -9.76
C THR A 116 3.01 -15.81 -8.99
N CYS A 117 2.62 -16.00 -7.72
CA CYS A 117 3.07 -17.15 -6.90
C CYS A 117 2.31 -18.46 -7.18
N GLY A 118 1.33 -18.46 -8.07
CA GLY A 118 0.48 -19.61 -8.35
C GLY A 118 -0.55 -19.93 -7.27
N ALA A 119 -0.79 -19.03 -6.32
CA ALA A 119 -1.82 -19.21 -5.31
C ALA A 119 -3.21 -18.89 -5.87
N ASN A 120 -4.23 -19.62 -5.39
CA ASN A 120 -5.62 -19.29 -5.68
C ASN A 120 -6.01 -17.98 -5.00
N VAL A 121 -7.05 -17.33 -5.53
CA VAL A 121 -7.57 -16.07 -4.97
C VAL A 121 -9.05 -16.23 -4.66
N LEU A 122 -9.42 -15.89 -3.44
CA LEU A 122 -10.82 -15.74 -3.01
C LEU A 122 -11.03 -14.28 -2.56
N THR A 123 -12.11 -13.65 -3.01
CA THR A 123 -12.43 -12.28 -2.63
C THR A 123 -13.80 -12.19 -1.96
N VAL A 124 -13.91 -11.25 -1.05
CA VAL A 124 -15.18 -10.87 -0.41
C VAL A 124 -15.51 -9.44 -0.83
N GLU A 125 -16.70 -9.22 -1.36
CA GLU A 125 -17.13 -7.88 -1.76
C GLU A 125 -17.35 -6.99 -0.53
N ALA A 126 -16.97 -5.72 -0.64
CA ALA A 126 -17.27 -4.74 0.40
C ALA A 126 -18.77 -4.53 0.57
N LYS A 127 -19.15 -4.06 1.73
CA LYS A 127 -20.51 -3.54 1.98
C LYS A 127 -20.83 -2.38 1.04
N LYS A 128 -22.10 -2.04 0.89
CA LYS A 128 -22.56 -0.90 0.06
C LYS A 128 -21.85 0.42 0.41
N SER A 129 -21.41 0.57 1.67
CA SER A 129 -20.63 1.72 2.15
C SER A 129 -19.15 1.70 1.77
N LEU A 130 -18.67 0.72 1.00
CA LEU A 130 -17.26 0.40 0.74
C LEU A 130 -16.45 -0.03 1.98
N GLY A 131 -17.09 -0.22 3.14
CA GLY A 131 -16.45 -0.72 4.35
C GLY A 131 -16.20 -2.23 4.31
N LEU A 132 -15.23 -2.70 5.10
CA LEU A 132 -14.87 -4.11 5.20
C LEU A 132 -16.05 -4.99 5.62
N ASP A 133 -16.31 -6.06 4.89
CA ASP A 133 -17.24 -7.11 5.32
C ASP A 133 -16.53 -8.17 6.17
N THR A 134 -16.35 -7.86 7.45
CA THR A 134 -15.71 -8.74 8.43
C THR A 134 -16.42 -10.09 8.56
N LEU A 135 -17.77 -10.08 8.51
CA LEU A 135 -18.55 -11.32 8.62
C LEU A 135 -18.36 -12.21 7.39
N GLY A 136 -18.31 -11.61 6.19
CA GLY A 136 -18.02 -12.31 4.95
C GLY A 136 -16.63 -12.97 4.98
N LEU A 137 -15.61 -12.27 5.49
CA LEU A 137 -14.26 -12.82 5.65
C LEU A 137 -14.24 -14.00 6.64
N CYS A 138 -14.86 -13.85 7.81
CA CYS A 138 -14.93 -14.91 8.82
C CYS A 138 -15.68 -16.14 8.27
N LYS A 139 -16.76 -15.94 7.50
CA LYS A 139 -17.50 -17.02 6.84
C LYS A 139 -16.64 -17.73 5.79
N ALA A 140 -15.90 -16.97 4.97
CA ALA A 140 -14.98 -17.55 3.98
C ALA A 140 -13.93 -18.44 4.66
N LEU A 141 -13.31 -17.95 5.75
CA LEU A 141 -12.34 -18.72 6.55
C LEU A 141 -12.93 -20.00 7.16
N ALA A 142 -14.17 -19.95 7.62
CA ALA A 142 -14.83 -21.13 8.19
C ALA A 142 -15.20 -22.19 7.14
N GLN A 143 -15.41 -21.78 5.89
CA GLN A 143 -15.86 -22.66 4.80
C GLN A 143 -14.73 -23.21 3.92
N ASN A 144 -13.53 -22.61 3.98
CA ASN A 144 -12.42 -22.95 3.09
C ASN A 144 -11.13 -23.19 3.89
N THR A 145 -10.74 -24.44 4.05
CA THR A 145 -9.54 -24.85 4.81
C THR A 145 -8.23 -24.66 4.04
N ASP A 146 -8.31 -24.38 2.75
CA ASP A 146 -7.19 -24.07 1.85
C ASP A 146 -6.74 -22.60 1.93
N ILE A 147 -7.47 -21.72 2.62
CA ILE A 147 -7.03 -20.35 2.85
C ILE A 147 -5.83 -20.38 3.81
N LYS A 148 -4.68 -19.85 3.35
CA LYS A 148 -3.44 -19.77 4.13
C LYS A 148 -2.96 -18.36 4.39
N VAL A 149 -3.44 -17.38 3.61
CA VAL A 149 -3.09 -15.95 3.81
C VAL A 149 -4.35 -15.11 3.65
N VAL A 150 -4.55 -14.18 4.59
CA VAL A 150 -5.59 -13.13 4.53
C VAL A 150 -4.91 -11.77 4.50
N PHE A 151 -5.23 -10.92 3.52
CA PHE A 151 -4.76 -9.53 3.51
C PHE A 151 -5.87 -8.58 3.96
N LEU A 152 -5.50 -7.68 4.88
CA LEU A 152 -6.30 -6.53 5.31
C LEU A 152 -5.47 -5.27 5.12
N CYS A 153 -6.01 -4.26 4.43
CA CYS A 153 -5.34 -2.97 4.27
C CYS A 153 -5.90 -1.97 5.28
N ASN A 154 -5.04 -1.41 6.14
CA ASN A 154 -5.48 -0.52 7.22
C ASN A 154 -4.48 0.62 7.50
N PRO A 155 -4.76 1.87 7.12
CA PRO A 155 -5.95 2.34 6.35
C PRO A 155 -5.99 1.79 4.94
N ASN A 156 -7.22 1.56 4.41
CA ASN A 156 -7.41 0.88 3.13
C ASN A 156 -7.13 1.79 1.91
N ASN A 157 -6.57 1.22 0.88
CA ASN A 157 -6.43 1.79 -0.44
C ASN A 157 -7.33 1.00 -1.42
N PRO A 158 -8.31 1.60 -2.12
CA PRO A 158 -8.42 3.03 -2.42
C PRO A 158 -9.40 3.83 -1.55
N THR A 159 -10.08 3.24 -0.57
CA THR A 159 -11.19 3.88 0.14
C THR A 159 -10.73 4.96 1.14
N GLY A 160 -9.53 4.82 1.69
CA GLY A 160 -8.96 5.76 2.65
C GLY A 160 -9.47 5.62 4.08
N ASP A 161 -10.39 4.72 4.34
CA ASP A 161 -10.94 4.43 5.66
C ASP A 161 -10.07 3.47 6.49
N THR A 162 -10.32 3.41 7.78
CA THR A 162 -9.68 2.47 8.69
C THR A 162 -10.57 1.28 8.97
N VAL A 163 -9.96 0.13 9.20
CA VAL A 163 -10.62 -1.06 9.72
C VAL A 163 -10.63 -0.98 11.25
N SER A 164 -11.77 -1.25 11.87
CA SER A 164 -11.84 -1.25 13.34
C SER A 164 -10.97 -2.37 13.94
N ARG A 165 -10.35 -2.07 15.08
CA ARG A 165 -9.53 -3.04 15.82
C ARG A 165 -10.29 -4.35 16.09
N ASP A 166 -11.56 -4.25 16.51
CA ASP A 166 -12.41 -5.42 16.76
C ASP A 166 -12.64 -6.28 15.50
N SER A 167 -12.77 -5.64 14.33
CA SER A 167 -12.87 -6.35 13.05
C SER A 167 -11.59 -7.13 12.72
N ILE A 168 -10.42 -6.54 12.94
CA ILE A 168 -9.14 -7.20 12.73
C ILE A 168 -9.00 -8.38 13.71
N ILE A 169 -9.31 -8.20 14.98
CA ILE A 169 -9.29 -9.26 16.00
C ILE A 169 -10.21 -10.42 15.62
N ARG A 170 -11.42 -10.16 15.16
CA ARG A 170 -12.35 -11.21 14.71
C ARG A 170 -11.78 -12.01 13.55
N VAL A 171 -11.12 -11.37 12.60
CA VAL A 171 -10.47 -12.08 11.47
C VAL A 171 -9.29 -12.91 11.97
N LEU A 172 -8.45 -12.38 12.88
CA LEU A 172 -7.33 -13.10 13.49
C LEU A 172 -7.79 -14.37 14.22
N GLU A 173 -8.88 -14.28 14.99
CA GLU A 173 -9.47 -15.40 15.75
C GLU A 173 -10.14 -16.43 14.83
N ALA A 174 -10.70 -15.98 13.69
CA ALA A 174 -11.26 -16.89 12.68
C ALA A 174 -10.19 -17.60 11.85
N ALA A 175 -9.04 -16.97 11.63
CA ALA A 175 -7.93 -17.45 10.80
C ALA A 175 -6.99 -18.41 11.57
N LYS A 176 -7.52 -19.54 12.09
CA LYS A 176 -6.77 -20.46 12.96
C LYS A 176 -5.57 -21.11 12.27
N ASP A 177 -5.69 -21.37 10.97
CA ASP A 177 -4.68 -22.06 10.15
C ASP A 177 -4.17 -21.17 9.00
N ALA A 178 -4.30 -19.85 9.13
CA ALA A 178 -3.90 -18.88 8.14
C ALA A 178 -3.17 -17.67 8.77
N ILE A 179 -2.23 -17.10 8.02
CA ILE A 179 -1.58 -15.83 8.36
C ILE A 179 -2.52 -14.68 8.01
N VAL A 180 -2.70 -13.74 8.92
CA VAL A 180 -3.38 -12.47 8.67
C VAL A 180 -2.32 -11.39 8.51
N ALA A 181 -2.16 -10.91 7.27
CA ALA A 181 -1.25 -9.84 6.92
C ALA A 181 -2.01 -8.51 6.89
N VAL A 182 -1.72 -7.62 7.84
CA VAL A 182 -2.32 -6.29 7.91
C VAL A 182 -1.35 -5.27 7.31
N ASP A 183 -1.75 -4.70 6.19
CA ASP A 183 -0.94 -3.71 5.47
C ASP A 183 -1.21 -2.31 6.03
N GLU A 184 -0.24 -1.80 6.77
CA GLU A 184 -0.22 -0.50 7.39
C GLU A 184 0.62 0.54 6.60
N ALA A 185 0.65 0.46 5.27
CA ALA A 185 1.44 1.37 4.42
C ALA A 185 1.10 2.86 4.61
N TYR A 186 -0.06 3.19 5.16
CA TYR A 186 -0.53 4.57 5.39
C TYR A 186 -0.67 4.93 6.87
N ILE A 187 -0.13 4.11 7.77
CA ILE A 187 -0.41 4.21 9.22
C ILE A 187 0.08 5.51 9.84
N GLU A 188 1.16 6.11 9.32
CA GLU A 188 1.69 7.36 9.83
C GLU A 188 0.69 8.52 9.70
N PHE A 189 -0.24 8.45 8.74
CA PHE A 189 -1.33 9.43 8.60
C PHE A 189 -2.47 9.19 9.60
N CYS A 190 -2.52 8.02 10.25
CA CYS A 190 -3.55 7.63 11.23
C CYS A 190 -2.95 6.69 12.31
N PRO A 191 -1.97 7.14 13.11
CA PRO A 191 -1.21 6.26 14.01
C PRO A 191 -2.05 5.55 15.08
N GLN A 192 -3.21 6.11 15.44
CA GLN A 192 -4.13 5.48 16.38
C GLN A 192 -4.81 4.21 15.84
N ALA A 193 -4.75 3.96 14.52
CA ALA A 193 -5.32 2.78 13.90
C ALA A 193 -4.34 1.58 13.83
N THR A 194 -3.11 1.75 14.31
CA THR A 194 -2.14 0.64 14.31
C THR A 194 -2.58 -0.51 15.20
N ILE A 195 -2.21 -1.72 14.79
CA ILE A 195 -2.46 -2.95 15.55
C ILE A 195 -1.15 -3.67 15.89
N VAL A 196 -0.02 -2.98 15.78
CA VAL A 196 1.30 -3.57 16.00
C VAL A 196 1.46 -4.21 17.39
N ASP A 197 0.79 -3.67 18.39
CA ASP A 197 0.76 -4.20 19.76
C ASP A 197 0.05 -5.57 19.86
N LEU A 198 -0.74 -5.96 18.86
CA LEU A 198 -1.37 -7.30 18.80
C LEU A 198 -0.39 -8.41 18.41
N ILE A 199 0.80 -8.08 17.91
CA ILE A 199 1.81 -9.07 17.50
C ILE A 199 2.14 -10.02 18.67
N GLU A 200 2.29 -9.50 19.88
CA GLU A 200 2.60 -10.31 21.05
C GLU A 200 1.50 -11.38 21.34
N LYS A 201 0.25 -11.03 21.09
CA LYS A 201 -0.91 -11.90 21.37
C LYS A 201 -1.22 -12.89 20.24
N TYR A 202 -1.04 -12.48 18.98
CA TYR A 202 -1.48 -13.26 17.81
C TYR A 202 -0.27 -13.74 16.98
N PRO A 203 0.16 -15.01 17.12
CA PRO A 203 1.32 -15.54 16.40
C PRO A 203 1.12 -15.63 14.89
N ASN A 204 -0.12 -15.57 14.40
CA ASN A 204 -0.48 -15.56 12.99
C ASN A 204 -0.62 -14.14 12.40
N LEU A 205 -0.29 -13.08 13.15
CA LEU A 205 -0.32 -11.71 12.68
C LEU A 205 1.01 -11.31 12.05
N ALA A 206 0.96 -10.78 10.82
CA ALA A 206 2.05 -10.06 10.17
C ALA A 206 1.61 -8.63 9.84
N VAL A 207 2.33 -7.62 10.30
CA VAL A 207 2.06 -6.21 9.97
C VAL A 207 3.05 -5.76 8.91
N ILE A 208 2.57 -5.31 7.75
CA ILE A 208 3.41 -4.82 6.65
C ILE A 208 3.46 -3.29 6.72
N ARG A 209 4.66 -2.73 6.62
CA ARG A 209 4.88 -1.27 6.61
C ARG A 209 5.89 -0.86 5.55
N THR A 210 5.96 0.44 5.25
CA THR A 210 6.84 0.99 4.21
C THR A 210 7.29 2.41 4.53
N LEU A 211 8.48 2.79 4.06
CA LEU A 211 8.94 4.18 4.07
C LEU A 211 8.48 4.97 2.83
N SER A 212 7.73 4.35 1.92
CA SER A 212 7.35 4.95 0.63
C SER A 212 6.41 6.15 0.75
N LYS A 213 5.58 6.23 1.79
CA LYS A 213 4.48 7.21 1.88
C LYS A 213 4.84 8.40 2.77
N ALA A 214 4.65 8.34 4.06
CA ALA A 214 4.89 9.44 4.98
C ALA A 214 6.36 9.87 5.08
N PHE A 215 7.29 8.92 4.92
CA PHE A 215 8.72 9.21 4.91
C PHE A 215 9.23 9.79 3.58
N ALA A 216 8.39 9.90 2.53
CA ALA A 216 8.74 10.44 1.22
C ALA A 216 9.87 9.67 0.50
N LEU A 217 9.91 8.35 0.65
CA LEU A 217 10.98 7.48 0.16
C LEU A 217 10.47 6.37 -0.79
N ALA A 218 9.47 6.70 -1.61
CA ALA A 218 8.89 5.73 -2.56
C ALA A 218 9.95 5.13 -3.51
N GLY A 219 10.86 5.94 -4.03
CA GLY A 219 11.96 5.51 -4.91
C GLY A 219 13.04 4.69 -4.19
N LEU A 220 13.09 4.70 -2.86
CA LEU A 220 14.06 3.92 -2.09
C LEU A 220 13.73 2.42 -2.04
N ARG A 221 12.49 2.04 -2.30
CA ARG A 221 12.00 0.66 -2.23
C ARG A 221 12.32 -0.02 -0.89
N CYS A 222 11.83 0.55 0.20
CA CYS A 222 12.10 0.07 1.55
C CYS A 222 10.80 -0.20 2.32
N GLY A 223 10.68 -1.42 2.83
CA GLY A 223 9.54 -1.88 3.62
C GLY A 223 9.95 -2.83 4.75
N MET A 224 9.01 -3.21 5.56
CA MET A 224 9.20 -4.07 6.72
C MET A 224 7.99 -4.96 6.94
N ILE A 225 8.25 -6.17 7.45
CA ILE A 225 7.24 -7.03 8.09
C ILE A 225 7.54 -7.04 9.58
N LEU A 226 6.53 -6.80 10.39
CA LEU A 226 6.58 -6.90 11.84
C LEU A 226 5.71 -8.09 12.27
N ALA A 227 6.29 -9.03 13.01
CA ALA A 227 5.62 -10.24 13.46
C ALA A 227 6.39 -10.88 14.62
N GLN A 228 5.82 -11.88 15.27
CA GLN A 228 6.56 -12.68 16.24
C GLN A 228 7.80 -13.34 15.58
N GLU A 229 8.83 -13.55 16.38
CA GLU A 229 10.14 -14.08 15.95
C GLU A 229 10.03 -15.36 15.12
N ASN A 230 9.14 -16.29 15.51
CA ASN A 230 8.94 -17.53 14.77
C ASN A 230 8.43 -17.32 13.35
N LEU A 231 7.54 -16.34 13.15
CA LEU A 231 7.03 -15.98 11.83
C LEU A 231 8.13 -15.29 11.02
N ILE A 232 8.89 -14.37 11.61
CA ILE A 232 10.06 -13.75 10.98
C ILE A 232 11.09 -14.82 10.57
N ALA A 233 11.36 -15.80 11.43
CA ALA A 233 12.28 -16.91 11.11
C ALA A 233 11.80 -17.75 9.92
N ALA A 234 10.49 -17.98 9.78
CA ALA A 234 9.92 -18.66 8.61
C ALA A 234 10.13 -17.85 7.33
N LEU A 235 9.83 -16.55 7.34
CA LEU A 235 10.02 -15.65 6.20
C LEU A 235 11.49 -15.55 5.78
N ARG A 236 12.42 -15.56 6.75
CA ARG A 236 13.87 -15.52 6.48
C ARG A 236 14.40 -16.72 5.71
N LYS A 237 13.68 -17.84 5.64
CA LYS A 237 14.06 -19.01 4.81
C LYS A 237 13.83 -18.76 3.32
N VAL A 238 12.96 -17.81 2.97
CA VAL A 238 12.47 -17.60 1.58
C VAL A 238 12.97 -16.29 0.99
N ILE A 239 13.26 -15.28 1.82
CA ILE A 239 13.76 -13.98 1.36
C ILE A 239 15.12 -14.12 0.65
N ALA A 240 15.38 -13.26 -0.34
CA ALA A 240 16.69 -13.17 -0.99
C ALA A 240 17.82 -12.93 0.03
N PRO A 241 19.05 -13.43 -0.20
CA PRO A 241 20.13 -13.37 0.78
C PRO A 241 20.59 -11.94 1.11
N TYR A 242 20.51 -11.00 0.18
CA TYR A 242 20.92 -9.60 0.35
C TYR A 242 19.85 -8.67 -0.22
N PRO A 243 18.65 -8.58 0.40
CA PRO A 243 17.52 -7.94 -0.24
C PRO A 243 17.65 -6.42 -0.32
N VAL A 244 18.38 -5.80 0.61
CA VAL A 244 18.46 -4.34 0.73
C VAL A 244 19.89 -3.86 0.52
N PRO A 245 20.15 -3.05 -0.54
CA PRO A 245 21.45 -2.45 -0.81
C PRO A 245 21.93 -1.52 0.33
N GLU A 246 23.25 -1.41 0.51
CA GLU A 246 23.86 -0.55 1.52
C GLU A 246 23.37 0.91 1.46
N PRO A 247 23.30 1.59 0.30
CA PRO A 247 22.77 2.96 0.22
C PRO A 247 21.31 3.07 0.69
N VAL A 248 20.49 2.08 0.38
CA VAL A 248 19.07 2.03 0.80
C VAL A 248 18.99 1.91 2.31
N ALA A 249 19.75 1.00 2.90
CA ALA A 249 19.79 0.79 4.35
C ALA A 249 20.27 2.04 5.10
N ALA A 250 21.29 2.73 4.58
CA ALA A 250 21.86 3.93 5.19
C ALA A 250 20.86 5.10 5.17
N ILE A 251 20.21 5.35 4.02
CA ILE A 251 19.18 6.40 3.88
C ILE A 251 17.97 6.08 4.77
N ALA A 252 17.51 4.84 4.80
CA ALA A 252 16.42 4.41 5.66
C ALA A 252 16.74 4.60 7.15
N ALA A 253 17.95 4.21 7.57
CA ALA A 253 18.39 4.44 8.94
C ALA A 253 18.50 5.92 9.29
N HIS A 254 18.93 6.78 8.35
CA HIS A 254 18.96 8.24 8.55
C HIS A 254 17.53 8.80 8.69
N ALA A 255 16.59 8.38 7.85
CA ALA A 255 15.19 8.80 7.91
C ALA A 255 14.50 8.42 9.24
N LEU A 256 15.03 7.40 9.93
CA LEU A 256 14.55 6.94 11.24
C LEU A 256 15.35 7.53 12.42
N SER A 257 16.22 8.52 12.21
CA SER A 257 16.77 9.33 13.28
C SER A 257 15.69 10.21 13.91
N GLU A 258 15.94 10.76 15.11
CA GLU A 258 14.99 11.70 15.74
C GLU A 258 14.61 12.86 14.83
N GLY A 259 15.58 13.46 14.14
CA GLY A 259 15.33 14.52 13.15
C GLY A 259 14.52 14.04 11.94
N GLY A 260 14.80 12.83 11.45
CA GLY A 260 14.07 12.23 10.33
C GLY A 260 12.60 11.93 10.68
N ILE A 261 12.35 11.40 11.88
CA ILE A 261 10.99 11.15 12.39
C ILE A 261 10.25 12.48 12.63
N ALA A 262 10.92 13.51 13.17
CA ALA A 262 10.33 14.83 13.34
C ALA A 262 9.92 15.44 11.98
N ALA A 263 10.79 15.35 10.97
CA ALA A 263 10.50 15.81 9.62
C ALA A 263 9.33 15.02 8.99
N MET A 264 9.25 13.72 9.19
CA MET A 264 8.12 12.90 8.75
C MET A 264 6.81 13.38 9.38
N ARG A 265 6.80 13.63 10.69
CA ARG A 265 5.59 14.13 11.38
C ARG A 265 5.12 15.48 10.82
N GLN A 266 6.05 16.41 10.54
CA GLN A 266 5.71 17.69 9.89
C GLN A 266 5.08 17.46 8.50
N ARG A 267 5.63 16.54 7.69
CA ARG A 267 5.05 16.16 6.39
C ARG A 267 3.63 15.61 6.53
N VAL A 268 3.40 14.77 7.52
CA VAL A 268 2.07 14.21 7.80
C VAL A 268 1.06 15.33 8.10
N GLU A 269 1.42 16.32 8.91
CA GLU A 269 0.52 17.44 9.24
C GLU A 269 0.22 18.31 8.01
N LEU A 270 1.22 18.58 7.16
CA LEU A 270 0.98 19.28 5.89
C LEU A 270 0.00 18.53 4.99
N ILE A 271 0.19 17.22 4.84
CA ILE A 271 -0.71 16.38 4.05
C ILE A 271 -2.11 16.34 4.65
N ARG A 272 -2.26 16.27 5.97
CA ARG A 272 -3.57 16.32 6.62
C ARG A 272 -4.32 17.63 6.33
N GLY A 273 -3.64 18.78 6.40
CA GLY A 273 -4.20 20.07 6.02
C GLY A 273 -4.63 20.14 4.57
N ASN A 274 -3.75 19.71 3.65
CA ASN A 274 -4.05 19.68 2.22
C ASN A 274 -5.17 18.69 1.87
N ARG A 275 -5.25 17.54 2.56
CA ARG A 275 -6.36 16.59 2.43
C ARG A 275 -7.70 17.21 2.81
N THR A 276 -7.75 17.96 3.91
CA THR A 276 -8.96 18.67 4.32
C THR A 276 -9.39 19.65 3.24
N TYR A 277 -8.46 20.47 2.73
CA TYR A 277 -8.72 21.39 1.62
C TYR A 277 -9.29 20.66 0.38
N LEU A 278 -8.68 19.53 -0.04
CA LEU A 278 -9.15 18.75 -1.18
C LEU A 278 -10.57 18.25 -0.97
N LYS A 279 -10.85 17.65 0.20
CA LYS A 279 -12.18 17.11 0.52
C LYS A 279 -13.26 18.19 0.48
N GLU A 280 -13.02 19.33 1.13
CA GLU A 280 -13.96 20.44 1.18
C GLU A 280 -14.17 21.10 -0.20
N SER A 281 -13.11 21.20 -0.99
CA SER A 281 -13.19 21.74 -2.35
C SER A 281 -13.93 20.80 -3.28
N LEU A 282 -13.62 19.50 -3.28
CA LEU A 282 -14.30 18.49 -4.08
C LEU A 282 -15.80 18.46 -3.79
N ALA A 283 -16.20 18.54 -2.52
CA ALA A 283 -17.61 18.50 -2.10
C ALA A 283 -18.44 19.71 -2.63
N LYS A 284 -17.77 20.79 -3.05
CA LYS A 284 -18.42 22.00 -3.58
C LYS A 284 -18.51 22.02 -5.12
N ILE A 285 -17.86 21.06 -5.82
CA ILE A 285 -17.85 21.07 -7.29
C ILE A 285 -19.13 20.42 -7.82
N PRO A 286 -19.95 21.13 -8.64
CA PRO A 286 -21.05 20.52 -9.34
C PRO A 286 -20.57 19.35 -10.22
N GLY A 287 -21.26 18.20 -10.16
CA GLY A 287 -20.87 16.98 -10.87
C GLY A 287 -20.02 15.99 -10.03
N VAL A 288 -19.50 16.39 -8.87
CA VAL A 288 -18.98 15.46 -7.86
C VAL A 288 -20.15 14.93 -7.02
N ARG A 289 -20.40 13.63 -7.09
CA ARG A 289 -21.56 12.98 -6.45
C ARG A 289 -21.33 12.71 -4.96
N SER A 290 -20.11 12.32 -4.60
CA SER A 290 -19.72 12.11 -3.21
C SER A 290 -18.19 12.16 -3.03
N VAL A 291 -17.75 12.53 -1.83
CA VAL A 291 -16.36 12.51 -1.40
C VAL A 291 -16.27 11.61 -0.19
N TYR A 292 -15.45 10.56 -0.27
CA TYR A 292 -15.34 9.58 0.80
C TYR A 292 -14.42 10.08 1.92
N PRO A 293 -14.68 9.65 3.17
CA PRO A 293 -13.75 9.88 4.27
C PRO A 293 -12.37 9.30 3.96
N SER A 294 -11.31 9.97 4.41
CA SER A 294 -9.95 9.46 4.24
C SER A 294 -9.08 9.77 5.45
N GLN A 295 -8.30 8.77 5.87
CA GLN A 295 -7.25 8.85 6.87
C GLN A 295 -5.84 8.69 6.26
N THR A 296 -5.72 8.80 4.92
CA THR A 296 -4.50 8.56 4.16
C THR A 296 -3.99 9.85 3.49
N ASN A 297 -3.02 9.73 2.58
CA ASN A 297 -2.54 10.80 1.72
C ASN A 297 -3.22 10.84 0.34
N PHE A 298 -4.47 10.40 0.26
CA PHE A 298 -5.30 10.48 -0.95
C PHE A 298 -6.77 10.63 -0.57
N VAL A 299 -7.58 10.99 -1.56
CA VAL A 299 -9.04 11.14 -1.44
C VAL A 299 -9.71 10.37 -2.55
N LEU A 300 -10.71 9.55 -2.21
CA LEU A 300 -11.61 8.89 -3.14
C LEU A 300 -12.86 9.75 -3.32
N PHE A 301 -13.32 9.92 -4.57
CA PHE A 301 -14.53 10.68 -4.87
C PHE A 301 -15.28 10.04 -6.03
N LYS A 302 -16.60 10.28 -6.10
CA LYS A 302 -17.49 9.70 -7.11
C LYS A 302 -17.95 10.75 -8.11
N VAL A 303 -17.95 10.36 -9.40
CA VAL A 303 -18.43 11.15 -10.54
C VAL A 303 -19.24 10.25 -11.47
N ASP A 304 -19.98 10.83 -12.43
CA ASP A 304 -20.82 10.04 -13.34
C ASP A 304 -20.02 9.40 -14.47
N GLU A 305 -19.01 10.07 -15.01
CA GLU A 305 -18.23 9.63 -16.18
C GLU A 305 -16.72 9.52 -15.84
N PRO A 306 -16.32 8.58 -14.97
CA PRO A 306 -14.95 8.56 -14.43
C PRO A 306 -13.89 8.40 -15.51
N GLU A 307 -14.09 7.53 -16.50
CA GLU A 307 -13.14 7.30 -17.60
C GLU A 307 -12.90 8.55 -18.45
N ARG A 308 -13.98 9.28 -18.81
CA ARG A 308 -13.86 10.52 -19.55
C ARG A 308 -13.12 11.59 -18.76
N ILE A 309 -13.49 11.76 -17.48
CA ILE A 309 -12.87 12.74 -16.59
C ILE A 309 -11.39 12.38 -16.38
N TYR A 310 -11.07 11.12 -16.17
CA TYR A 310 -9.70 10.63 -16.05
C TYR A 310 -8.88 10.99 -17.29
N LYS A 311 -9.36 10.67 -18.50
CA LYS A 311 -8.68 10.98 -19.77
C LYS A 311 -8.49 12.48 -19.96
N SER A 312 -9.54 13.28 -19.72
CA SER A 312 -9.48 14.74 -19.87
C SER A 312 -8.48 15.39 -18.90
N LEU A 313 -8.39 14.91 -17.65
CA LEU A 313 -7.40 15.39 -16.69
C LEU A 313 -5.99 15.01 -17.12
N TRP A 314 -5.79 13.78 -17.60
CA TRP A 314 -4.52 13.31 -18.13
C TRP A 314 -4.03 14.18 -19.29
N GLU A 315 -4.87 14.45 -20.28
CA GLU A 315 -4.58 15.32 -21.44
C GLU A 315 -4.24 16.75 -21.00
N LYS A 316 -4.86 17.21 -19.90
CA LYS A 316 -4.58 18.52 -19.30
C LYS A 316 -3.35 18.50 -18.34
N GLY A 317 -2.58 17.41 -18.30
CA GLY A 317 -1.36 17.27 -17.50
C GLY A 317 -1.64 17.12 -15.99
N VAL A 318 -2.70 16.44 -15.60
CA VAL A 318 -2.95 16.02 -14.21
C VAL A 318 -3.20 14.52 -14.16
N ALA A 319 -2.26 13.79 -13.61
CA ALA A 319 -2.35 12.36 -13.41
C ALA A 319 -3.06 12.05 -12.08
N ILE A 320 -4.23 11.44 -12.13
CA ILE A 320 -4.93 10.86 -10.99
C ILE A 320 -5.05 9.35 -11.17
N ARG A 321 -5.77 8.63 -10.32
CA ARG A 321 -5.97 7.19 -10.45
C ARG A 321 -7.44 6.85 -10.59
N GLU A 322 -7.74 5.99 -11.57
CA GLU A 322 -8.95 5.21 -11.62
C GLU A 322 -8.67 3.85 -10.95
N PRO A 323 -9.36 3.52 -9.85
CA PRO A 323 -9.06 2.29 -9.10
C PRO A 323 -9.50 0.98 -9.78
N GLY A 324 -9.95 1.03 -11.04
CA GLY A 324 -10.37 -0.16 -11.80
C GLY A 324 -11.66 -0.81 -11.27
N SER A 325 -12.51 -0.04 -10.63
CA SER A 325 -13.81 -0.51 -10.14
C SER A 325 -14.93 0.09 -10.98
N ASP A 326 -15.91 -0.70 -11.36
CA ASP A 326 -17.14 -0.29 -12.06
C ASP A 326 -18.03 0.69 -11.26
N LYS A 327 -17.49 1.27 -10.19
CA LYS A 327 -18.26 2.03 -9.20
C LYS A 327 -18.28 3.55 -9.44
N GLY A 328 -17.74 4.02 -10.56
CA GLY A 328 -17.75 5.46 -10.89
C GLY A 328 -16.88 6.30 -9.95
N VAL A 329 -15.78 5.77 -9.44
CA VAL A 329 -14.91 6.44 -8.48
C VAL A 329 -13.55 6.77 -9.07
N LEU A 330 -12.99 7.91 -8.64
CA LEU A 330 -11.64 8.36 -8.93
C LEU A 330 -10.89 8.60 -7.62
N ARG A 331 -9.58 8.38 -7.61
CA ARG A 331 -8.71 8.63 -6.46
C ARG A 331 -7.65 9.67 -6.83
N VAL A 332 -7.53 10.70 -6.02
CA VAL A 332 -6.51 11.74 -6.15
C VAL A 332 -5.57 11.70 -4.95
N SER A 333 -4.25 11.65 -5.19
CA SER A 333 -3.24 11.80 -4.13
C SER A 333 -3.24 13.24 -3.61
N VAL A 334 -2.89 13.41 -2.33
CA VAL A 334 -2.75 14.72 -1.72
C VAL A 334 -1.36 15.27 -2.06
N GLY A 335 -1.31 16.28 -2.93
CA GLY A 335 -0.12 16.99 -3.33
C GLY A 335 0.22 18.17 -2.41
N THR A 336 1.11 19.04 -2.87
CA THR A 336 1.28 20.40 -2.32
C THR A 336 -0.03 21.17 -2.44
N ILE A 337 -0.19 22.24 -1.67
CA ILE A 337 -1.42 23.06 -1.78
C ILE A 337 -1.58 23.69 -3.17
N GLY A 338 -0.47 23.97 -3.88
CA GLY A 338 -0.49 24.45 -5.26
C GLY A 338 -1.03 23.39 -6.23
N GLU A 339 -0.55 22.15 -6.13
CA GLU A 339 -1.03 21.02 -6.93
C GLU A 339 -2.49 20.67 -6.64
N CYS A 340 -2.90 20.73 -5.37
CA CYS A 340 -4.29 20.54 -4.99
C CYS A 340 -5.22 21.59 -5.62
N LYS A 341 -4.83 22.86 -5.57
CA LYS A 341 -5.58 23.96 -6.21
C LYS A 341 -5.63 23.81 -7.72
N LEU A 342 -4.52 23.44 -8.34
CA LEU A 342 -4.46 23.19 -9.79
C LEU A 342 -5.41 22.06 -10.19
N PHE A 343 -5.38 20.94 -9.47
CA PHE A 343 -6.30 19.80 -9.71
C PHE A 343 -7.76 20.24 -9.59
N ILE A 344 -8.16 20.93 -8.52
CA ILE A 344 -9.53 21.42 -8.31
C ILE A 344 -9.97 22.31 -9.46
N ASN A 345 -9.14 23.25 -9.89
CA ASN A 345 -9.45 24.15 -11.00
C ASN A 345 -9.64 23.38 -12.33
N LYS A 346 -8.75 22.41 -12.63
CA LYS A 346 -8.85 21.62 -13.85
C LYS A 346 -10.06 20.69 -13.82
N LEU A 347 -10.32 20.01 -12.70
CA LEU A 347 -11.49 19.15 -12.53
C LEU A 347 -12.80 19.96 -12.72
N THR A 348 -12.90 21.15 -12.14
CA THR A 348 -14.09 22.01 -12.29
C THR A 348 -14.34 22.34 -13.75
N ARG A 349 -13.32 22.71 -14.53
CA ARG A 349 -13.46 22.97 -15.97
C ARG A 349 -13.88 21.74 -16.76
N VAL A 350 -13.26 20.59 -16.50
CA VAL A 350 -13.61 19.31 -17.17
C VAL A 350 -15.08 18.93 -16.93
N LEU A 351 -15.58 19.15 -15.71
CA LEU A 351 -16.98 18.88 -15.38
C LEU A 351 -17.96 19.88 -15.99
N GLN A 352 -17.58 21.16 -16.15
CA GLN A 352 -18.38 22.19 -16.83
C GLN A 352 -18.47 21.94 -18.33
N GLU A 353 -17.35 21.55 -18.98
CA GLU A 353 -17.30 21.20 -20.42
C GLU A 353 -18.20 19.97 -20.75
N ALA A 354 -18.59 19.20 -19.76
CA ALA A 354 -19.48 18.04 -19.91
C ALA A 354 -20.97 18.38 -19.82
N GLY A 355 -21.33 19.51 -19.21
CA GLY A 355 -22.72 19.92 -19.02
C GLY A 355 -23.24 20.91 -20.09
N SER A 356 -22.34 21.28 -21.01
CA SER A 356 -22.67 22.09 -22.21
C SER A 356 -22.71 21.22 -23.46
#